data_6044161430b00fd34f752a7271801b47
#
_entry.id   6044161430b00fd34f752a7271801b47
#
_cell.length_a   1.000
_cell.length_b   1.000
_cell.length_c   1.000
_cell.angle_alpha   90.00
_cell.angle_beta   90.00
_cell.angle_gamma   90.00
#
_symmetry.space_group_name_H-M   'P 1'
#
loop_
_entity.id
_entity.type
_entity.pdbx_description
1 polymer ?
#
loop_
_entity_poly.entity_id
_entity_poly.type
_entity_poly.pdbx_seq_one_letter_code
_entity_poly.pdbx_strand_id
1 'polypeptide(L)'
;MKRQINLHKNVMFHKGRITPDKCKKVIQLFDKDVDVFSLDIDSYDYEVMTNLINLNFRPSIICAEINRKFSYDAVGSFPFIEDCNQYSKTIWHGVSYKKYRNYFESIGYKFFTISSNSVNIFFYDPNRINESLLSTERLEKNNSYADLLDEFKQRMSEHEYWKDYQNDIFK
;
A
#
# COMPACT_ATOMS: atom_id res chain seq x y z
N MET A 1 -32.53 -5.26 -4.42
CA MET A 1 -32.20 -4.82 -5.80
C MET A 1 -30.79 -5.34 -6.12
N LYS A 2 -30.65 -6.39 -6.94
CA LYS A 2 -29.34 -6.92 -7.35
C LYS A 2 -28.79 -5.97 -8.40
N ARG A 3 -27.72 -5.20 -8.10
CA ARG A 3 -26.99 -4.46 -9.12
C ARG A 3 -26.38 -5.51 -10.07
N GLN A 4 -26.84 -5.56 -11.30
CA GLN A 4 -26.11 -6.22 -12.39
C GLN A 4 -24.85 -5.38 -12.65
N ILE A 5 -23.71 -5.90 -12.24
CA ILE A 5 -22.42 -5.38 -12.65
C ILE A 5 -22.18 -6.00 -14.03
N ASN A 6 -22.32 -5.22 -15.09
CA ASN A 6 -21.89 -5.61 -16.43
C ASN A 6 -20.34 -5.67 -16.41
N LEU A 7 -19.82 -6.82 -16.05
CA LEU A 7 -18.38 -7.09 -16.09
C LEU A 7 -17.97 -7.19 -17.58
N HIS A 8 -17.00 -6.40 -17.99
CA HIS A 8 -16.31 -6.63 -19.26
C HIS A 8 -15.80 -8.07 -19.29
N LYS A 9 -15.73 -8.67 -20.51
CA LYS A 9 -15.30 -10.07 -20.70
C LYS A 9 -13.94 -10.41 -20.04
N ASN A 10 -13.13 -9.39 -19.75
CA ASN A 10 -11.77 -9.51 -19.21
C ASN A 10 -11.70 -9.18 -17.70
N VAL A 11 -12.83 -9.07 -17.01
CA VAL A 11 -12.85 -8.79 -15.57
C VAL A 11 -13.36 -10.00 -14.81
N MET A 12 -12.55 -10.49 -13.89
CA MET A 12 -12.91 -11.54 -12.94
C MET A 12 -13.21 -10.90 -11.58
N PHE A 13 -14.36 -11.19 -11.01
CA PHE A 13 -14.77 -10.67 -9.72
C PHE A 13 -14.89 -11.79 -8.69
N HIS A 14 -14.16 -11.67 -7.59
CA HIS A 14 -14.27 -12.53 -6.43
C HIS A 14 -14.77 -11.75 -5.23
N LYS A 15 -15.87 -12.20 -4.65
CA LYS A 15 -16.42 -11.64 -3.41
C LYS A 15 -15.86 -12.40 -2.22
N GLY A 16 -15.16 -11.70 -1.34
CA GLY A 16 -14.63 -12.30 -0.11
C GLY A 16 -13.75 -11.32 0.67
N ARG A 17 -13.48 -11.67 1.92
CA ARG A 17 -12.48 -11.00 2.74
C ARG A 17 -11.13 -11.66 2.47
N ILE A 18 -10.13 -10.86 2.13
CA ILE A 18 -8.74 -11.33 2.09
C ILE A 18 -8.16 -11.23 3.51
N THR A 19 -7.45 -12.26 3.92
CA THR A 19 -6.76 -12.34 5.21
C THR A 19 -5.39 -12.98 4.98
N PRO A 20 -4.40 -12.81 5.87
CA PRO A 20 -3.06 -13.37 5.67
C PRO A 20 -3.06 -14.88 5.39
N ASP A 21 -3.90 -15.65 6.06
CA ASP A 21 -4.04 -17.11 5.86
C ASP A 21 -4.64 -17.49 4.48
N LYS A 22 -5.39 -16.58 3.86
CA LYS A 22 -6.03 -16.80 2.54
C LYS A 22 -5.15 -16.42 1.36
N CYS A 23 -4.01 -15.76 1.59
CA CYS A 23 -3.13 -15.30 0.52
C CYS A 23 -2.75 -16.41 -0.46
N LYS A 24 -2.49 -17.63 0.03
CA LYS A 24 -2.20 -18.80 -0.83
C LYS A 24 -3.33 -19.12 -1.82
N LYS A 25 -4.60 -18.99 -1.39
CA LYS A 25 -5.76 -19.21 -2.27
C LYS A 25 -5.93 -18.05 -3.25
N VAL A 26 -5.66 -16.84 -2.81
CA VAL A 26 -5.77 -15.63 -3.64
C VAL A 26 -4.76 -15.67 -4.79
N ILE A 27 -3.51 -16.05 -4.53
CA ILE A 27 -2.49 -16.19 -5.59
C ILE A 27 -2.89 -17.15 -6.69
N GLN A 28 -3.62 -18.22 -6.35
CA GLN A 28 -4.09 -19.19 -7.34
C GLN A 28 -5.12 -18.61 -8.33
N LEU A 29 -5.69 -17.45 -8.02
CA LEU A 29 -6.63 -16.74 -8.90
C LEU A 29 -5.92 -15.85 -9.92
N PHE A 30 -4.65 -15.55 -9.72
CA PHE A 30 -3.86 -14.70 -10.61
C PHE A 30 -2.95 -15.56 -11.49
N ASP A 31 -2.72 -15.08 -12.70
CA ASP A 31 -1.58 -15.52 -13.48
C ASP A 31 -0.29 -15.07 -12.77
N LYS A 32 0.80 -15.81 -12.94
CA LYS A 32 2.07 -15.52 -12.28
C LYS A 32 2.69 -14.18 -12.70
N ASP A 33 2.32 -13.69 -13.89
CA ASP A 33 2.82 -12.46 -14.50
C ASP A 33 1.81 -11.32 -14.37
N VAL A 34 1.68 -10.78 -13.16
CA VAL A 34 0.86 -9.61 -12.91
C VAL A 34 1.68 -8.35 -13.18
N ASP A 35 1.20 -7.50 -14.06
CA ASP A 35 1.86 -6.22 -14.36
C ASP A 35 1.65 -5.20 -13.25
N VAL A 36 0.41 -5.01 -12.81
CA VAL A 36 0.06 -4.05 -11.75
C VAL A 36 -0.76 -4.72 -10.68
N PHE A 37 -0.34 -4.57 -9.45
CA PHE A 37 -1.08 -5.01 -8.27
C PHE A 37 -1.39 -3.83 -7.36
N SER A 38 -2.67 -3.65 -7.03
CA SER A 38 -3.12 -2.65 -6.06
C SER A 38 -3.75 -3.33 -4.85
N LEU A 39 -3.31 -2.96 -3.66
CA LEU A 39 -3.87 -3.41 -2.39
C LEU A 39 -4.32 -2.22 -1.57
N ASP A 40 -5.59 -2.24 -1.17
CA ASP A 40 -6.26 -1.23 -0.37
C ASP A 40 -7.43 -1.94 0.34
N ILE A 41 -7.24 -2.28 1.61
CA ILE A 41 -8.21 -3.02 2.42
C ILE A 41 -8.49 -2.35 3.78
N ASP A 42 -8.01 -1.12 3.94
CA ASP A 42 -8.25 -0.27 5.13
C ASP A 42 -7.84 -0.90 6.46
N SER A 43 -6.81 -1.79 6.50
CA SER A 43 -6.52 -2.46 7.77
C SER A 43 -5.11 -3.02 7.91
N TYR A 44 -4.97 -4.33 7.69
CA TYR A 44 -3.74 -5.12 7.82
C TYR A 44 -3.05 -5.34 6.48
N ASP A 45 -3.06 -4.32 5.63
CA ASP A 45 -2.50 -4.33 4.28
C ASP A 45 -1.06 -4.84 4.23
N TYR A 46 -0.25 -4.46 5.22
CA TYR A 46 1.13 -4.89 5.29
C TYR A 46 1.28 -6.40 5.39
N GLU A 47 0.48 -7.05 6.24
CA GLU A 47 0.58 -8.50 6.43
C GLU A 47 0.08 -9.26 5.20
N VAL A 48 -1.01 -8.81 4.58
CA VAL A 48 -1.48 -9.40 3.33
C VAL A 48 -0.44 -9.21 2.24
N MET A 49 0.09 -8.01 2.07
CA MET A 49 1.11 -7.71 1.06
C MET A 49 2.36 -8.58 1.23
N THR A 50 2.91 -8.62 2.43
CA THR A 50 4.12 -9.41 2.72
C THR A 50 3.90 -10.91 2.56
N ASN A 51 2.73 -11.43 2.95
CA ASN A 51 2.38 -12.83 2.71
C ASN A 51 2.29 -13.17 1.22
N LEU A 52 1.68 -12.30 0.39
CA LEU A 52 1.64 -12.51 -1.05
C LEU A 52 3.05 -12.54 -1.65
N ILE A 53 3.89 -11.57 -1.31
CA ILE A 53 5.28 -11.49 -1.78
C ILE A 53 6.09 -12.72 -1.35
N ASN A 54 5.94 -13.18 -0.10
CA ASN A 54 6.62 -14.38 0.41
C ASN A 54 6.17 -15.68 -0.28
N LEU A 55 5.02 -15.67 -0.94
CA LEU A 55 4.54 -16.75 -1.80
C LEU A 55 5.03 -16.61 -3.26
N ASN A 56 6.07 -15.84 -3.50
CA ASN A 56 6.65 -15.54 -4.82
C ASN A 56 5.71 -14.77 -5.78
N PHE A 57 4.78 -14.00 -5.22
CA PHE A 57 3.98 -13.07 -6.00
C PHE A 57 4.82 -11.81 -6.27
N ARG A 58 5.21 -11.61 -7.55
CA ARG A 58 6.16 -10.55 -7.95
C ARG A 58 5.57 -9.69 -9.07
N PRO A 59 4.60 -8.79 -8.78
CA PRO A 59 4.06 -7.87 -9.78
C PRO A 59 5.13 -6.87 -10.26
N SER A 60 5.00 -6.39 -11.50
CA SER A 60 5.93 -5.39 -12.05
C SER A 60 5.81 -4.05 -11.34
N ILE A 61 4.57 -3.66 -11.01
CA ILE A 61 4.24 -2.43 -10.28
C ILE A 61 3.35 -2.78 -9.09
N ILE A 62 3.65 -2.20 -7.95
CA ILE A 62 2.84 -2.31 -6.74
C ILE A 62 2.30 -0.93 -6.39
N CYS A 63 0.99 -0.86 -6.15
CA CYS A 63 0.30 0.26 -5.54
C CYS A 63 -0.23 -0.19 -4.19
N ALA A 64 0.17 0.46 -3.11
CA ALA A 64 -0.24 0.10 -1.76
C ALA A 64 -0.75 1.32 -0.99
N GLU A 65 -1.81 1.13 -0.20
CA GLU A 65 -2.30 2.19 0.67
C GLU A 65 -1.35 2.44 1.83
N ILE A 66 -1.10 3.72 2.14
CA ILE A 66 -0.39 4.16 3.34
C ILE A 66 -1.31 4.99 4.23
N ASN A 67 -1.20 4.76 5.52
CA ASN A 67 -1.89 5.60 6.48
C ASN A 67 -1.06 6.87 6.74
N ARG A 68 -1.49 7.99 6.16
CA ARG A 68 -0.86 9.31 6.29
C ARG A 68 -0.92 9.92 7.69
N LYS A 69 -1.54 9.24 8.66
CA LYS A 69 -1.52 9.65 10.07
C LYS A 69 -0.25 9.20 10.80
N PHE A 70 0.50 8.25 10.23
CA PHE A 70 1.85 7.96 10.71
C PHE A 70 2.79 9.11 10.36
N SER A 71 3.71 9.47 11.27
CA SER A 71 4.78 10.39 10.90
C SER A 71 5.66 9.77 9.80
N TYR A 72 6.33 10.63 9.03
CA TYR A 72 7.21 10.22 7.94
C TYR A 72 8.26 9.18 8.38
N ASP A 73 8.80 9.34 9.58
CA ASP A 73 9.85 8.47 10.12
C ASP A 73 9.34 7.24 10.87
N ALA A 74 8.01 7.15 11.07
CA ALA A 74 7.43 6.02 11.75
C ALA A 74 7.61 4.72 10.96
N VAL A 75 7.94 3.65 11.67
CA VAL A 75 8.00 2.29 11.11
C VAL A 75 6.95 1.44 11.80
N GLY A 76 5.74 1.46 11.30
CA GLY A 76 4.62 0.76 11.91
C GLY A 76 3.58 0.25 10.91
N SER A 77 2.82 -0.75 11.32
CA SER A 77 1.63 -1.23 10.62
C SER A 77 0.63 -1.77 11.61
N PHE A 78 -0.65 -1.70 11.24
CA PHE A 78 -1.70 -2.33 12.01
C PHE A 78 -1.61 -3.86 11.86
N PRO A 79 -1.59 -4.64 12.96
CA PRO A 79 -1.53 -6.09 12.88
C PRO A 79 -2.87 -6.69 12.47
N PHE A 80 -2.84 -7.89 11.88
CA PHE A 80 -4.06 -8.66 11.65
C PHE A 80 -4.67 -9.10 12.99
N ILE A 81 -5.95 -8.75 13.17
CA ILE A 81 -6.76 -9.20 14.30
C ILE A 81 -8.04 -9.80 13.71
N GLU A 82 -8.30 -11.08 13.96
CA GLU A 82 -9.32 -11.86 13.26
C GLU A 82 -10.73 -11.28 13.38
N ASP A 83 -11.12 -10.85 14.56
CA ASP A 83 -12.46 -10.32 14.87
C ASP A 83 -12.50 -8.77 14.96
N CYS A 84 -11.45 -8.10 14.51
CA CYS A 84 -11.42 -6.65 14.52
C CYS A 84 -12.41 -6.07 13.50
N ASN A 85 -13.42 -5.38 14.01
CA ASN A 85 -14.30 -4.59 13.16
C ASN A 85 -13.61 -3.25 12.84
N GLN A 86 -12.96 -3.18 11.68
CA GLN A 86 -12.11 -2.07 11.24
C GLN A 86 -12.84 -0.74 11.10
N TYR A 87 -14.14 -0.79 10.88
CA TYR A 87 -14.99 0.41 10.87
C TYR A 87 -15.31 0.97 12.27
N SER A 88 -14.79 0.33 13.32
CA SER A 88 -14.83 0.92 14.64
C SER A 88 -13.91 2.14 14.64
N LYS A 89 -14.45 3.31 14.54
CA LYS A 89 -14.03 4.70 14.82
C LYS A 89 -12.55 4.98 15.21
N THR A 90 -11.64 4.04 15.02
CA THR A 90 -10.25 4.18 15.38
C THR A 90 -9.42 4.59 14.16
N ILE A 91 -8.46 5.45 14.39
CA ILE A 91 -7.44 5.86 13.42
C ILE A 91 -6.44 4.73 13.10
N TRP A 92 -6.60 3.58 13.73
CA TRP A 92 -5.72 2.42 13.74
C TRP A 92 -5.98 1.52 12.53
N HIS A 93 -5.33 1.80 11.41
CA HIS A 93 -5.36 0.95 10.21
C HIS A 93 -4.12 1.19 9.35
N GLY A 94 -3.82 0.26 8.47
CA GLY A 94 -2.86 0.43 7.41
C GLY A 94 -1.39 0.42 7.85
N VAL A 95 -0.56 1.07 7.08
CA VAL A 95 0.90 0.96 7.09
C VAL A 95 1.54 2.33 6.98
N SER A 96 2.65 2.54 7.68
CA SER A 96 3.46 3.74 7.52
C SER A 96 4.24 3.71 6.20
N TYR A 97 4.49 4.90 5.64
CA TYR A 97 5.34 5.11 4.47
C TYR A 97 6.70 4.41 4.61
N LYS A 98 7.40 4.68 5.71
CA LYS A 98 8.76 4.17 5.92
C LYS A 98 8.81 2.65 6.06
N LYS A 99 7.77 2.03 6.63
CA LYS A 99 7.72 0.57 6.74
C LYS A 99 7.63 -0.10 5.37
N TYR A 100 6.79 0.40 4.46
CA TYR A 100 6.74 -0.11 3.10
C TYR A 100 8.03 0.16 2.33
N ARG A 101 8.59 1.37 2.45
CA ARG A 101 9.89 1.69 1.84
C ARG A 101 10.95 0.67 2.24
N ASN A 102 11.17 0.50 3.53
CA ASN A 102 12.17 -0.42 4.06
C ASN A 102 11.95 -1.85 3.55
N TYR A 103 10.70 -2.31 3.57
CA TYR A 103 10.39 -3.67 3.12
C TYR A 103 10.64 -3.86 1.63
N PHE A 104 10.04 -3.04 0.78
CA PHE A 104 10.13 -3.23 -0.66
C PHE A 104 11.54 -3.02 -1.20
N GLU A 105 12.26 -2.04 -0.70
CA GLU A 105 13.67 -1.82 -1.06
C GLU A 105 14.56 -2.99 -0.62
N SER A 106 14.30 -3.59 0.53
CA SER A 106 15.06 -4.77 1.00
C SER A 106 14.91 -6.01 0.12
N ILE A 107 13.82 -6.10 -0.63
CA ILE A 107 13.53 -7.22 -1.55
C ILE A 107 13.72 -6.88 -3.03
N GLY A 108 14.37 -5.73 -3.31
CA GLY A 108 14.82 -5.33 -4.65
C GLY A 108 13.82 -4.51 -5.48
N TYR A 109 12.67 -4.13 -4.93
CA TYR A 109 11.83 -3.13 -5.58
C TYR A 109 12.43 -1.74 -5.42
N LYS A 110 12.16 -0.86 -6.38
CA LYS A 110 12.47 0.55 -6.27
C LYS A 110 11.23 1.37 -6.02
N PHE A 111 11.38 2.37 -5.18
CA PHE A 111 10.34 3.36 -4.97
C PHE A 111 10.15 4.20 -6.24
N PHE A 112 8.89 4.46 -6.59
CA PHE A 112 8.56 5.28 -7.74
C PHE A 112 7.99 6.64 -7.31
N THR A 113 6.85 6.65 -6.62
CA THR A 113 6.17 7.89 -6.24
C THR A 113 5.13 7.66 -5.15
N ILE A 114 4.55 8.76 -4.69
CA ILE A 114 3.34 8.80 -3.84
C ILE A 114 2.25 9.51 -4.63
N SER A 115 1.00 9.07 -4.47
CA SER A 115 -0.15 9.76 -5.07
C SER A 115 -0.28 11.21 -4.53
N SER A 116 -0.85 12.11 -5.32
CA SER A 116 -1.03 13.53 -4.96
C SER A 116 -1.83 13.76 -3.68
N ASN A 117 -2.69 12.80 -3.30
CA ASN A 117 -3.44 12.82 -2.03
C ASN A 117 -2.70 12.15 -0.88
N SER A 118 -1.47 11.68 -1.10
CA SER A 118 -0.61 11.01 -0.12
C SER A 118 -1.23 9.74 0.52
N VAL A 119 -2.13 9.06 -0.20
CA VAL A 119 -2.79 7.84 0.29
C VAL A 119 -2.12 6.59 -0.27
N ASN A 120 -1.60 6.65 -1.50
CA ASN A 120 -0.99 5.49 -2.15
C ASN A 120 0.50 5.70 -2.42
N ILE A 121 1.27 4.65 -2.20
CA ILE A 121 2.70 4.56 -2.52
C ILE A 121 2.90 3.56 -3.66
N PHE A 122 3.83 3.87 -4.56
CA PHE A 122 4.11 3.06 -5.74
C PHE A 122 5.54 2.56 -5.73
N PHE A 123 5.70 1.29 -6.07
CA PHE A 123 6.99 0.63 -6.27
C PHE A 123 7.01 -0.09 -7.61
N TYR A 124 8.19 -0.32 -8.17
CA TYR A 124 8.37 -1.12 -9.37
C TYR A 124 9.53 -2.11 -9.23
N ASP A 125 9.45 -3.22 -9.95
CA ASP A 125 10.53 -4.18 -10.07
C ASP A 125 11.49 -3.73 -11.20
N PRO A 126 12.74 -3.34 -10.89
CA PRO A 126 13.68 -2.85 -11.90
C PRO A 126 14.13 -3.93 -12.90
N ASN A 127 13.90 -5.22 -12.60
CA ASN A 127 14.16 -6.30 -13.54
C ASN A 127 13.06 -6.46 -14.60
N ARG A 128 11.88 -5.87 -14.38
CA ARG A 128 10.70 -5.96 -15.23
C ARG A 128 10.30 -4.64 -15.88
N ILE A 129 10.65 -3.53 -15.24
CA ILE A 129 10.35 -2.18 -15.73
C ILE A 129 11.66 -1.47 -16.06
N ASN A 130 11.80 -1.03 -17.31
CA ASN A 130 12.90 -0.16 -17.72
C ASN A 130 12.65 1.25 -17.17
N GLU A 131 13.55 1.75 -16.35
CA GLU A 131 13.46 3.09 -15.75
C GLU A 131 13.31 4.21 -16.78
N SER A 132 13.89 4.07 -17.96
CA SER A 132 13.74 5.06 -19.03
C SER A 132 12.31 5.24 -19.54
N LEU A 133 11.42 4.28 -19.24
CA LEU A 133 9.99 4.34 -19.58
C LEU A 133 9.17 5.03 -18.48
N LEU A 134 9.75 5.19 -17.29
CA LEU A 134 9.13 5.90 -16.18
C LEU A 134 9.30 7.40 -16.45
N SER A 135 8.32 7.99 -17.12
CA SER A 135 8.34 9.43 -17.40
C SER A 135 8.31 10.23 -16.11
N THR A 136 9.43 10.84 -15.77
CA THR A 136 9.54 11.81 -14.66
C THR A 136 8.92 13.18 -15.03
N GLU A 137 8.64 13.43 -16.31
CA GLU A 137 8.09 14.71 -16.78
C GLU A 137 6.78 15.12 -16.09
N ARG A 138 5.96 14.16 -15.66
CA ARG A 138 4.74 14.46 -14.89
C ARG A 138 5.02 14.83 -13.44
N LEU A 139 6.09 14.34 -12.86
CA LEU A 139 6.52 14.67 -11.49
C LEU A 139 7.16 16.07 -11.46
N GLU A 140 7.90 16.45 -12.49
CA GLU A 140 8.54 17.76 -12.59
C GLU A 140 7.54 18.90 -12.83
N LYS A 141 6.37 18.63 -13.44
CA LYS A 141 5.34 19.65 -13.68
C LYS A 141 4.38 19.89 -12.51
N ASN A 142 4.32 18.97 -11.54
CA ASN A 142 3.37 19.03 -10.42
C ASN A 142 4.07 19.00 -9.05
N ASN A 143 5.00 19.91 -8.79
CA ASN A 143 5.91 19.96 -7.65
C ASN A 143 7.05 18.92 -7.74
N SER A 144 8.25 19.33 -7.36
CA SER A 144 9.35 18.39 -7.29
C SER A 144 8.99 17.25 -6.31
N TYR A 145 9.52 16.07 -6.55
CA TYR A 145 9.34 14.94 -5.63
C TYR A 145 9.70 15.32 -4.18
N ALA A 146 10.69 16.20 -4.00
CA ALA A 146 11.05 16.75 -2.71
C ALA A 146 9.91 17.56 -2.08
N ASP A 147 9.20 18.37 -2.88
CA ASP A 147 8.10 19.21 -2.39
C ASP A 147 6.89 18.35 -1.95
N LEU A 148 6.56 17.30 -2.71
CA LEU A 148 5.51 16.35 -2.33
C LEU A 148 5.87 15.61 -1.04
N LEU A 149 7.13 15.25 -0.89
CA LEU A 149 7.64 14.57 0.29
C LEU A 149 7.63 15.50 1.51
N ASP A 150 8.01 16.77 1.33
CA ASP A 150 8.02 17.75 2.40
C ASP A 150 6.59 18.21 2.78
N GLU A 151 5.69 18.34 1.81
CA GLU A 151 4.26 18.54 2.08
C GLU A 151 3.65 17.36 2.85
N PHE A 152 4.04 16.14 2.48
CA PHE A 152 3.63 14.93 3.19
C PHE A 152 4.16 14.92 4.63
N LYS A 153 5.46 15.23 4.83
CA LYS A 153 6.08 15.35 6.17
C LYS A 153 5.37 16.40 7.02
N GLN A 154 5.10 17.57 6.45
CA GLN A 154 4.42 18.65 7.14
C GLN A 154 3.02 18.24 7.58
N ARG A 155 2.21 17.72 6.66
CA ARG A 155 0.85 17.24 6.98
C ARG A 155 0.84 16.16 8.05
N MET A 156 1.86 15.28 8.06
CA MET A 156 1.98 14.22 9.05
C MET A 156 2.38 14.75 10.43
N SER A 157 3.24 15.79 10.49
CA SER A 157 3.69 16.40 11.75
C SER A 157 2.62 17.25 12.44
N GLU A 158 1.66 17.79 11.69
CA GLU A 158 0.59 18.65 12.18
C GLU A 158 -0.60 17.88 12.82
N HIS A 159 -0.63 16.55 12.67
CA HIS A 159 -1.75 15.76 13.17
C HIS A 159 -1.65 15.50 14.67
N GLU A 160 -2.57 16.09 15.47
CA GLU A 160 -2.66 15.91 16.93
C GLU A 160 -2.76 14.42 17.36
N TYR A 161 -3.39 13.59 16.55
CA TYR A 161 -3.55 12.15 16.76
C TYR A 161 -2.24 11.37 16.79
N TRP A 162 -1.15 11.93 16.30
CA TRP A 162 0.15 11.28 16.28
C TRP A 162 0.75 11.12 17.69
N LYS A 163 0.55 12.08 18.57
CA LYS A 163 1.06 12.04 19.95
C LYS A 163 0.41 10.93 20.77
N ASP A 164 -0.88 10.70 20.58
CA ASP A 164 -1.62 9.63 21.25
C ASP A 164 -1.20 8.25 20.74
N TYR A 165 -0.90 8.14 19.45
CA TYR A 165 -0.48 6.91 18.80
C TYR A 165 0.89 6.40 19.27
N GLN A 166 1.86 7.30 19.46
CA GLN A 166 3.19 6.92 19.99
C GLN A 166 3.13 6.32 21.39
N ASN A 167 2.20 6.78 22.19
CA ASN A 167 2.05 6.32 23.58
C ASN A 167 1.43 4.92 23.68
N ASP A 168 0.65 4.49 22.70
CA ASP A 168 -0.10 3.23 22.74
C ASP A 168 0.57 2.06 21.99
N ILE A 169 1.35 2.34 20.92
CA ILE A 169 2.04 1.29 20.15
C ILE A 169 3.39 0.88 20.75
N PHE A 170 4.05 1.80 21.48
CA PHE A 170 5.40 1.57 22.01
C PHE A 170 5.44 1.23 23.50
N LYS A 171 4.27 0.92 24.08
CA LYS A 171 4.17 0.28 25.40
C LYS A 171 3.97 -1.23 25.23
#